data_8ee1c46afc6aeede989e8c35aadff074
#
_entry.id   8ee1c46afc6aeede989e8c35aadff074
#
_cell.length_a   1.000
_cell.length_b   1.000
_cell.length_c   1.000
_cell.angle_alpha   90.00
_cell.angle_beta   90.00
_cell.angle_gamma   90.00
#
_symmetry.space_group_name_H-M   'P 1'
#
loop_
_entity.id
_entity.type
_entity.pdbx_description
1 polymer ?
#
loop_
_entity_poly.entity_id
_entity_poly.type
_entity_poly.pdbx_seq_one_letter_code
_entity_poly.pdbx_strand_id
1 'polypeptide(L)'
;MAHFIYTMKGLGKIYPPDQKVFEDIWLSFIYGAKIGIIGGNGAGKSTLMKIMAGLDQNYLGEAFRAENSTVGYLAQEPQLDPTKTVLGNVEEGVAPIRALLTKFDEINARFGESMSDDEMDKLLAEQARVQDAIDA
;
A
#
# COMPACT_ATOMS: atom_id res chain seq x y z
N MET A 1 12.75 -3.12 20.79
CA MET A 1 12.77 -1.72 20.30
C MET A 1 11.42 -1.43 19.65
N ALA A 2 10.87 -0.21 19.84
CA ALA A 2 9.62 0.16 19.17
C ALA A 2 9.89 0.22 17.65
N HIS A 3 9.10 -0.51 16.87
CA HIS A 3 9.18 -0.51 15.41
C HIS A 3 8.19 0.52 14.87
N PHE A 4 8.71 1.66 14.41
CA PHE A 4 7.89 2.70 13.79
C PHE A 4 7.60 2.37 12.35
N ILE A 5 6.33 2.40 11.96
CA ILE A 5 5.87 2.15 10.57
C ILE A 5 5.73 3.42 9.75
N TYR A 6 5.55 4.56 10.43
CA TYR A 6 5.46 5.87 9.79
C TYR A 6 6.01 6.95 10.71
N THR A 7 6.73 7.92 10.15
CA THR A 7 7.33 9.02 10.91
C THR A 7 7.14 10.35 10.18
N MET A 8 6.78 11.36 10.93
CA MET A 8 6.69 12.76 10.50
C MET A 8 7.64 13.59 11.32
N LYS A 9 8.39 14.51 10.66
CA LYS A 9 9.35 15.42 11.30
C LYS A 9 9.14 16.84 10.78
N GLY A 10 8.65 17.72 11.64
CA GLY A 10 8.35 19.10 11.28
C GLY A 10 7.35 19.20 10.13
N LEU A 11 6.41 18.26 10.02
CA LEU A 11 5.45 18.22 8.93
C LEU A 11 4.55 19.45 8.97
N GLY A 12 4.48 20.17 7.85
CA GLY A 12 3.59 21.33 7.69
C GLY A 12 2.91 21.33 6.34
N LYS A 13 1.72 21.94 6.28
CA LYS A 13 0.97 22.12 5.03
C LYS A 13 0.42 23.53 4.93
N ILE A 14 0.74 24.18 3.81
CA ILE A 14 0.25 25.52 3.45
C ILE A 14 -0.31 25.44 2.05
N TYR A 15 -1.52 25.93 1.83
CA TYR A 15 -2.06 26.15 0.49
C TYR A 15 -1.83 27.59 0.05
N PRO A 16 -1.48 27.84 -1.21
CA PRO A 16 -1.33 29.19 -1.75
C PRO A 16 -2.63 30.01 -1.59
N PRO A 17 -2.56 31.35 -1.35
CA PRO A 17 -1.29 32.09 -1.17
C PRO A 17 -0.66 31.91 0.22
N ASP A 18 -1.45 31.72 1.32
CA ASP A 18 -0.91 31.64 2.70
C ASP A 18 -1.87 30.88 3.65
N GLN A 19 -2.71 30.01 3.12
CA GLN A 19 -3.64 29.24 3.96
C GLN A 19 -2.90 28.11 4.68
N LYS A 20 -2.48 28.37 5.91
CA LYS A 20 -1.89 27.36 6.78
C LYS A 20 -2.96 26.36 7.23
N VAL A 21 -2.69 25.07 7.02
CA VAL A 21 -3.54 23.97 7.48
C VAL A 21 -3.04 23.41 8.80
N PHE A 22 -1.77 23.10 8.88
CA PHE A 22 -1.04 22.70 10.09
C PHE A 22 0.44 22.94 9.90
N GLU A 23 1.18 22.96 11.00
CA GLU A 23 2.63 23.14 10.99
C GLU A 23 3.30 22.36 12.11
N ASP A 24 4.56 22.03 11.89
CA ASP A 24 5.49 21.47 12.89
C ASP A 24 4.97 20.23 13.61
N ILE A 25 4.39 19.29 12.85
CA ILE A 25 3.94 18.01 13.39
C ILE A 25 5.12 17.03 13.50
N TRP A 26 5.40 16.56 14.73
CA TRP A 26 6.39 15.54 15.06
C TRP A 26 5.69 14.33 15.63
N LEU A 27 5.48 13.29 14.82
CA LEU A 27 4.77 12.09 15.24
C LEU A 27 5.41 10.84 14.61
N SER A 28 5.41 9.75 15.40
CA SER A 28 5.79 8.43 14.90
C SER A 28 4.73 7.42 15.29
N PHE A 29 4.36 6.57 14.36
CA PHE A 29 3.35 5.53 14.54
C PHE A 29 4.03 4.17 14.68
N ILE A 30 3.67 3.43 15.72
CA ILE A 30 4.19 2.08 15.96
C ILE A 30 3.35 1.04 15.23
N TYR A 31 3.97 -0.08 14.90
CA TYR A 31 3.30 -1.21 14.28
C TYR A 31 2.12 -1.70 15.14
N GLY A 32 1.00 -2.01 14.49
CA GLY A 32 -0.21 -2.53 15.15
C GLY A 32 -1.05 -1.49 15.89
N ALA A 33 -0.62 -0.22 15.98
CA ALA A 33 -1.39 0.82 16.66
C ALA A 33 -2.64 1.20 15.84
N LYS A 34 -3.77 1.32 16.53
CA LYS A 34 -5.01 1.91 16.00
C LYS A 34 -5.10 3.35 16.48
N ILE A 35 -5.07 4.29 15.54
CA ILE A 35 -4.94 5.71 15.85
C ILE A 35 -6.11 6.48 15.27
N GLY A 36 -6.79 7.26 16.11
CA GLY A 36 -7.85 8.17 15.71
C GLY A 36 -7.35 9.59 15.51
N ILE A 37 -7.72 10.26 14.42
CA ILE A 37 -7.47 11.67 14.17
C ILE A 37 -8.77 12.43 14.37
N ILE A 38 -8.82 13.32 15.35
CA ILE A 38 -10.01 14.06 15.74
C ILE A 38 -9.80 15.56 15.48
N GLY A 39 -10.87 16.24 15.10
CA GLY A 39 -10.86 17.69 14.86
C GLY A 39 -12.10 18.15 14.09
N GLY A 40 -12.38 19.45 14.11
CA GLY A 40 -13.47 20.07 13.36
C GLY A 40 -13.32 19.95 11.83
N ASN A 41 -14.34 20.40 11.11
CA ASN A 41 -14.24 20.51 9.65
C ASN A 41 -13.20 21.56 9.27
N GLY A 42 -12.39 21.28 8.25
CA GLY A 42 -11.29 22.15 7.83
C GLY A 42 -10.00 22.03 8.66
N ALA A 43 -9.97 21.23 9.74
CA ALA A 43 -8.78 21.06 10.58
C ALA A 43 -7.59 20.32 9.93
N GLY A 44 -7.70 19.95 8.66
CA GLY A 44 -6.61 19.31 7.92
C GLY A 44 -6.53 17.77 8.03
N LYS A 45 -7.50 17.10 8.68
CA LYS A 45 -7.49 15.63 8.84
C LYS A 45 -7.30 14.87 7.53
N SER A 46 -8.13 15.19 6.54
CA SER A 46 -8.07 14.53 5.22
C SER A 46 -6.78 14.87 4.46
N THR A 47 -6.25 16.08 4.65
CA THR A 47 -4.98 16.50 4.08
C THR A 47 -3.83 15.69 4.67
N LEU A 48 -3.80 15.54 6.00
CA LEU A 48 -2.82 14.73 6.69
C LEU A 48 -2.86 13.27 6.22
N MET A 49 -4.06 12.67 6.12
CA MET A 49 -4.23 11.30 5.63
C MET A 49 -3.77 11.14 4.18
N LYS A 50 -4.01 12.14 3.30
CA LYS A 50 -3.52 12.12 1.92
C LYS A 50 -1.99 12.18 1.84
N ILE A 51 -1.35 12.97 2.71
CA ILE A 51 0.11 13.01 2.82
C ILE A 51 0.63 11.64 3.28
N MET A 52 0.04 11.06 4.32
CA MET A 52 0.41 9.74 4.83
C MET A 52 0.24 8.64 3.76
N ALA A 53 -0.77 8.77 2.91
CA ALA A 53 -1.02 7.85 1.80
C ALA A 53 -0.08 8.08 0.59
N GLY A 54 0.73 9.15 0.59
CA GLY A 54 1.58 9.52 -0.54
C GLY A 54 0.83 10.17 -1.71
N LEU A 55 -0.46 10.50 -1.52
CA LEU A 55 -1.31 11.15 -2.53
C LEU A 55 -1.08 12.67 -2.63
N ASP A 56 -0.57 13.29 -1.58
CA ASP A 56 -0.15 14.69 -1.55
C ASP A 56 1.32 14.75 -1.13
N GLN A 57 2.18 15.17 -2.03
CA GLN A 57 3.62 15.28 -1.81
C GLN A 57 4.09 16.73 -1.63
N ASN A 58 3.16 17.69 -1.70
CA ASN A 58 3.47 19.10 -1.51
C ASN A 58 3.27 19.50 -0.05
N TYR A 59 4.29 19.30 0.78
CA TYR A 59 4.30 19.63 2.21
C TYR A 59 5.69 20.09 2.66
N LEU A 60 5.78 20.70 3.83
CA LEU A 60 7.01 21.08 4.50
C LEU A 60 7.44 19.98 5.46
N GLY A 61 8.75 19.89 5.72
CA GLY A 61 9.29 18.85 6.61
C GLY A 61 9.45 17.50 5.94
N GLU A 62 9.45 16.44 6.73
CA GLU A 62 9.63 15.07 6.27
C GLU A 62 8.45 14.18 6.70
N ALA A 63 8.03 13.30 5.80
CA ALA A 63 7.03 12.26 6.10
C ALA A 63 7.43 11.00 5.33
N PHE A 64 7.69 9.91 6.04
CA PHE A 64 8.14 8.67 5.44
C PHE A 64 7.60 7.44 6.19
N ARG A 65 7.39 6.40 5.44
CA ARG A 65 7.02 5.07 5.93
C ARG A 65 8.25 4.18 6.08
N ALA A 66 8.13 3.14 6.90
CA ALA A 66 9.16 2.11 6.99
C ALA A 66 9.33 1.39 5.65
N GLU A 67 10.55 0.93 5.38
CA GLU A 67 10.84 0.08 4.22
C GLU A 67 9.97 -1.19 4.26
N ASN A 68 9.60 -1.69 3.10
CA ASN A 68 8.76 -2.89 2.93
C ASN A 68 7.36 -2.81 3.57
N SER A 69 6.86 -1.60 3.89
CA SER A 69 5.48 -1.41 4.33
C SER A 69 4.58 -0.99 3.15
N THR A 70 3.34 -1.43 3.16
CA THR A 70 2.31 -1.03 2.19
C THR A 70 1.35 -0.03 2.82
N VAL A 71 0.74 0.83 2.00
CA VAL A 71 -0.27 1.79 2.45
C VAL A 71 -1.53 1.59 1.64
N GLY A 72 -2.66 1.38 2.33
CA GLY A 72 -3.99 1.46 1.75
C GLY A 72 -4.66 2.77 2.17
N TYR A 73 -5.36 3.42 1.27
CA TYR A 73 -6.14 4.62 1.52
C TYR A 73 -7.60 4.42 1.12
N LEU A 74 -8.49 4.46 2.10
CA LEU A 74 -9.92 4.50 1.84
C LEU A 74 -10.40 5.95 1.87
N ALA A 75 -10.80 6.46 0.71
CA ALA A 75 -11.37 7.80 0.60
C ALA A 75 -12.76 7.86 1.24
N GLN A 76 -13.18 9.04 1.70
CA GLN A 76 -14.53 9.27 2.22
C GLN A 76 -15.61 8.97 1.15
N GLU A 77 -15.31 9.29 -0.10
CA GLU A 77 -16.10 8.93 -1.28
C GLU A 77 -15.19 8.12 -2.23
N PRO A 78 -15.22 6.78 -2.13
CA PRO A 78 -14.42 5.93 -3.01
C PRO A 78 -14.81 6.12 -4.48
N GLN A 79 -13.81 6.30 -5.34
CA GLN A 79 -14.01 6.36 -6.78
C GLN A 79 -14.02 4.94 -7.33
N LEU A 80 -15.17 4.49 -7.78
CA LEU A 80 -15.34 3.21 -8.47
C LEU A 80 -15.34 3.43 -9.98
N ASP A 81 -14.83 2.47 -10.73
CA ASP A 81 -14.88 2.51 -12.19
C ASP A 81 -16.30 2.13 -12.66
N PRO A 82 -17.07 3.09 -13.21
CA PRO A 82 -18.45 2.84 -13.64
C PRO A 82 -18.54 1.91 -14.86
N THR A 83 -17.44 1.66 -15.55
CA THR A 83 -17.39 0.74 -16.71
C THR A 83 -17.25 -0.72 -16.29
N LYS A 84 -16.91 -0.98 -15.02
CA LYS A 84 -16.70 -2.30 -14.45
C LYS A 84 -17.92 -2.75 -13.64
N THR A 85 -18.05 -4.05 -13.51
CA THR A 85 -19.01 -4.65 -12.58
C THR A 85 -18.55 -4.42 -11.12
N VAL A 86 -19.44 -4.62 -10.16
CA VAL A 86 -19.09 -4.60 -8.73
C VAL A 86 -17.93 -5.57 -8.45
N LEU A 87 -18.01 -6.79 -8.98
CA LEU A 87 -16.96 -7.80 -8.86
C LEU A 87 -15.63 -7.31 -9.45
N GLY A 88 -15.67 -6.71 -10.65
CA GLY A 88 -14.47 -6.17 -11.31
C GLY A 88 -13.76 -5.08 -10.52
N ASN A 89 -14.53 -4.19 -9.87
CA ASN A 89 -13.94 -3.18 -8.97
C ASN A 89 -13.30 -3.80 -7.73
N VAL A 90 -13.92 -4.84 -7.15
CA VAL A 90 -13.36 -5.55 -5.98
C VAL A 90 -12.11 -6.34 -6.38
N GLU A 91 -12.13 -7.00 -7.52
CA GLU A 91 -11.00 -7.79 -8.04
C GLU A 91 -9.74 -6.96 -8.26
N GLU A 92 -9.86 -5.67 -8.59
CA GLU A 92 -8.70 -4.77 -8.69
C GLU A 92 -7.94 -4.64 -7.37
N GLY A 93 -8.66 -4.61 -6.25
CA GLY A 93 -8.04 -4.52 -4.92
C GLY A 93 -7.20 -5.76 -4.56
N VAL A 94 -7.51 -6.90 -5.15
CA VAL A 94 -6.82 -8.17 -4.92
C VAL A 94 -6.00 -8.65 -6.14
N ALA A 95 -5.84 -7.80 -7.15
CA ALA A 95 -5.15 -8.14 -8.39
C ALA A 95 -3.72 -8.70 -8.19
N PRO A 96 -2.89 -8.17 -7.26
CA PRO A 96 -1.56 -8.72 -7.02
C PRO A 96 -1.59 -10.18 -6.54
N ILE A 97 -2.48 -10.50 -5.60
CA ILE A 97 -2.62 -11.88 -5.08
C ILE A 97 -3.19 -12.81 -6.17
N ARG A 98 -4.17 -12.32 -6.92
CA ARG A 98 -4.74 -13.10 -8.03
C ARG A 98 -3.72 -13.42 -9.11
N ALA A 99 -2.82 -12.48 -9.42
CA ALA A 99 -1.72 -12.72 -10.36
C ALA A 99 -0.75 -13.81 -9.86
N LEU A 100 -0.47 -13.85 -8.55
CA LEU A 100 0.35 -14.91 -7.95
C LEU A 100 -0.34 -16.28 -8.05
N LEU A 101 -1.63 -16.37 -7.76
CA LEU A 101 -2.40 -17.61 -7.89
C LEU A 101 -2.43 -18.10 -9.34
N THR A 102 -2.70 -17.22 -10.30
CA THR A 102 -2.66 -17.56 -11.73
C THR A 102 -1.28 -18.06 -12.14
N LYS A 103 -0.22 -17.38 -11.71
CA LYS A 103 1.16 -17.80 -11.98
C LYS A 103 1.49 -19.16 -11.37
N PHE A 104 1.00 -19.44 -10.18
CA PHE A 104 1.15 -20.73 -9.52
C PHE A 104 0.48 -21.86 -10.32
N ASP A 105 -0.74 -21.61 -10.82
CA ASP A 105 -1.46 -22.57 -11.67
C ASP A 105 -0.75 -22.82 -13.01
N GLU A 106 -0.22 -21.75 -13.64
CA GLU A 106 0.59 -21.87 -14.88
C GLU A 106 1.85 -22.71 -14.66
N ILE A 107 2.55 -22.50 -13.55
CA ILE A 107 3.73 -23.30 -13.17
C ILE A 107 3.34 -24.76 -12.99
N ASN A 108 2.25 -25.02 -12.26
CA ASN A 108 1.76 -26.39 -12.04
C ASN A 108 1.37 -27.11 -13.33
N ALA A 109 0.77 -26.40 -14.28
CA ALA A 109 0.42 -26.99 -15.58
C ALA A 109 1.67 -27.43 -16.37
N ARG A 110 2.79 -26.69 -16.22
CA ARG A 110 4.05 -27.00 -16.92
C ARG A 110 4.74 -28.27 -16.42
N PHE A 111 4.49 -28.73 -15.19
CA PHE A 111 5.05 -30.00 -14.69
C PHE A 111 4.58 -31.24 -15.50
N GLY A 112 3.49 -31.11 -16.26
CA GLY A 112 3.04 -32.17 -17.17
C GLY A 112 3.74 -32.21 -18.54
N GLU A 113 4.63 -31.25 -18.80
CA GLU A 113 5.38 -31.16 -20.04
C GLU A 113 6.71 -31.89 -19.96
N SER A 114 7.23 -32.35 -21.11
CA SER A 114 8.58 -32.95 -21.14
C SER A 114 9.61 -31.83 -21.04
N MET A 115 10.50 -31.91 -20.07
CA MET A 115 11.56 -30.94 -19.84
C MET A 115 12.84 -31.62 -19.37
N SER A 116 13.95 -30.92 -19.47
CA SER A 116 15.24 -31.35 -18.93
C SER A 116 15.29 -31.22 -17.41
N ASP A 117 16.22 -31.93 -16.76
CA ASP A 117 16.42 -31.85 -15.31
C ASP A 117 16.72 -30.41 -14.85
N ASP A 118 17.53 -29.66 -15.62
CA ASP A 118 17.84 -28.24 -15.33
C ASP A 118 16.60 -27.33 -15.41
N GLU A 119 15.67 -27.61 -16.32
CA GLU A 119 14.42 -26.87 -16.44
C GLU A 119 13.47 -27.23 -15.32
N MET A 120 13.41 -28.48 -14.92
CA MET A 120 12.65 -28.95 -13.77
C MET A 120 13.10 -28.28 -12.47
N ASP A 121 14.41 -28.21 -12.23
CA ASP A 121 14.95 -27.55 -11.03
C ASP A 121 14.62 -26.06 -10.99
N LYS A 122 14.66 -25.36 -12.13
CA LYS A 122 14.24 -23.96 -12.23
C LYS A 122 12.78 -23.77 -11.97
N LEU A 123 11.93 -24.66 -12.50
CA LEU A 123 10.48 -24.60 -12.33
C LEU A 123 10.11 -24.84 -10.87
N LEU A 124 10.74 -25.80 -10.19
CA LEU A 124 10.55 -26.04 -8.75
C LEU A 124 10.97 -24.84 -7.91
N ALA A 125 12.11 -24.21 -8.24
CA ALA A 125 12.56 -23.02 -7.54
C ALA A 125 11.60 -21.82 -7.77
N GLU A 126 11.03 -21.68 -8.95
CA GLU A 126 10.04 -20.66 -9.24
C GLU A 126 8.73 -20.91 -8.49
N GLN A 127 8.24 -22.15 -8.47
CA GLN A 127 7.05 -22.55 -7.72
C GLN A 127 7.20 -22.20 -6.22
N ALA A 128 8.33 -22.56 -5.61
CA ALA A 128 8.60 -22.27 -4.21
C ALA A 128 8.54 -20.75 -3.91
N ARG A 129 9.15 -19.92 -4.77
CA ARG A 129 9.10 -18.46 -4.60
C ARG A 129 7.69 -17.88 -4.71
N VAL A 130 6.87 -18.42 -5.64
CA VAL A 130 5.49 -17.96 -5.81
C VAL A 130 4.65 -18.42 -4.63
N GLN A 131 4.85 -19.63 -4.12
CA GLN A 131 4.19 -20.12 -2.91
C GLN A 131 4.52 -19.27 -1.69
N ASP A 132 5.80 -18.96 -1.46
CA ASP A 132 6.24 -18.08 -0.36
C ASP A 132 5.58 -16.69 -0.46
N ALA A 133 5.41 -16.16 -1.68
CA ALA A 133 4.76 -14.87 -1.90
C ALA A 133 3.23 -14.90 -1.70
N ILE A 134 2.59 -16.07 -1.87
CA ILE A 134 1.16 -16.27 -1.58
C ILE A 134 0.94 -16.36 -0.06
N ASP A 135 1.87 -16.99 0.67
CA ASP A 135 1.75 -17.25 2.10
C ASP A 135 2.17 -16.03 2.97
N ALA A 136 2.81 -15.01 2.39
CA ALA A 136 3.29 -13.80 3.08
C ALA A 136 2.21 -12.73 3.26
#